data_3f713b2e7456622dea5e2262c33e37e2
#
_entry.id   3f713b2e7456622dea5e2262c33e37e2
#
_cell.length_a   1.000
_cell.length_b   1.000
_cell.length_c   1.000
_cell.angle_alpha   90.00
_cell.angle_beta   90.00
_cell.angle_gamma   90.00
#
_symmetry.space_group_name_H-M   'P 1'
#
loop_
_entity.id
_entity.type
_entity.pdbx_description
1 polymer ?
#
loop_
_entity_poly.entity_id
_entity_poly.type
_entity_poly.pdbx_seq_one_letter_code
_entity_poly.pdbx_strand_id
1 'polypeptide(L)'
;EHALAPVDGNFQVTREMGRIYVNTEGDFDYEGAVDALTRVFGIAEICPVVILEDTGFEDLAEAVVSYVKELYPTEEKTFKVCARRANKNYPMHTMEVNCELGGRILDVCPNLKVDVHEPDIYLNVELRQKIYLYCESIAGPGGMPVGTNGQAMLLLSGGIDSPVAGYMIAKRGVKIDAVYFHAPPYTSERAKQKVVDLAKLVARYSGPIRLHVVNFTEIQLAIYEKCPHDELTIIMRRYMMKIAEAFARQDKCLGLITGESIGQVASQTMHSLAVTNEVCTMPVFRPLIGFDKQEIVDISEKIGTYETSVLPYEDCCTIFVAKHPVTKPNLNVIKCSERHLDDVIDEMMERAVSTAETIEVC
;
A
#
# COMPACT_ATOMS: atom_id res chain seq x y z
N GLU A 1 -15.71 -5.19 -3.80
CA GLU A 1 -16.06 -6.32 -4.69
C GLU A 1 -14.80 -6.85 -5.40
N HIS A 2 -14.02 -6.02 -6.12
CA HIS A 2 -12.83 -6.50 -6.86
C HIS A 2 -11.82 -7.26 -6.00
N ALA A 3 -11.58 -6.84 -4.76
CA ALA A 3 -10.64 -7.51 -3.87
C ALA A 3 -11.10 -8.93 -3.47
N LEU A 4 -12.40 -9.16 -3.47
CA LEU A 4 -13.00 -10.47 -3.12
C LEU A 4 -13.20 -11.38 -4.35
N ALA A 5 -13.01 -10.87 -5.57
CA ALA A 5 -13.23 -11.65 -6.79
C ALA A 5 -12.35 -12.91 -6.90
N PRO A 6 -11.09 -12.95 -6.42
CA PRO A 6 -10.28 -14.16 -6.45
C PRO A 6 -10.50 -15.12 -5.26
N VAL A 7 -11.37 -14.75 -4.30
CA VAL A 7 -11.62 -15.53 -3.08
C VAL A 7 -12.80 -16.47 -3.32
N ASP A 8 -12.68 -17.71 -2.89
CA ASP A 8 -13.76 -18.69 -3.02
C ASP A 8 -14.96 -18.31 -2.15
N GLY A 9 -16.15 -18.21 -2.77
CA GLY A 9 -17.40 -17.84 -2.12
C GLY A 9 -18.24 -16.90 -2.96
N ASN A 10 -19.50 -16.74 -2.55
CA ASN A 10 -20.43 -15.79 -3.17
C ASN A 10 -20.60 -14.57 -2.26
N PHE A 11 -19.97 -13.45 -2.62
CA PHE A 11 -19.93 -12.24 -1.83
C PHE A 11 -20.84 -11.15 -2.39
N GLN A 12 -21.77 -10.67 -1.58
CA GLN A 12 -22.58 -9.50 -1.88
C GLN A 12 -22.16 -8.32 -1.02
N VAL A 13 -21.65 -7.27 -1.65
CA VAL A 13 -21.21 -6.05 -0.96
C VAL A 13 -22.32 -5.00 -1.00
N THR A 14 -22.78 -4.58 0.18
CA THR A 14 -23.79 -3.54 0.32
C THR A 14 -23.28 -2.40 1.19
N ARG A 15 -23.84 -1.20 1.01
CA ARG A 15 -23.51 -0.01 1.80
C ARG A 15 -24.75 0.52 2.49
N GLU A 16 -24.70 0.62 3.81
CA GLU A 16 -25.79 1.14 4.61
C GLU A 16 -25.28 2.02 5.74
N MET A 17 -25.83 3.19 5.93
CA MET A 17 -25.56 4.13 7.03
C MET A 17 -24.06 4.35 7.33
N GLY A 18 -23.23 4.48 6.28
CA GLY A 18 -21.79 4.73 6.41
C GLY A 18 -20.94 3.48 6.70
N ARG A 19 -21.53 2.29 6.68
CA ARG A 19 -20.85 0.99 6.77
C ARG A 19 -20.95 0.23 5.46
N ILE A 20 -19.99 -0.66 5.27
CA ILE A 20 -19.97 -1.63 4.18
C ILE A 20 -20.19 -3.00 4.80
N TYR A 21 -21.18 -3.72 4.29
CA TYR A 21 -21.47 -5.10 4.66
C TYR A 21 -21.03 -6.01 3.54
N VAL A 22 -20.35 -7.08 3.90
CA VAL A 22 -20.02 -8.19 3.02
C VAL A 22 -20.85 -9.38 3.49
N ASN A 23 -21.91 -9.67 2.73
CA ASN A 23 -22.78 -10.80 3.00
C ASN A 23 -22.31 -11.98 2.15
N THR A 24 -22.44 -13.19 2.69
CA THR A 24 -22.06 -14.43 2.02
C THR A 24 -23.26 -15.38 1.98
N GLU A 25 -23.36 -16.15 0.90
CA GLU A 25 -24.33 -17.23 0.76
C GLU A 25 -23.59 -18.55 0.55
N GLY A 26 -23.84 -19.53 1.42
CA GLY A 26 -23.14 -20.81 1.42
C GLY A 26 -21.74 -20.77 2.02
N ASP A 27 -20.95 -21.78 1.71
CA ASP A 27 -19.57 -21.90 2.17
C ASP A 27 -18.66 -20.89 1.46
N PHE A 28 -17.70 -20.32 2.18
CA PHE A 28 -16.73 -19.38 1.64
C PHE A 28 -15.40 -19.47 2.38
N ASP A 29 -14.33 -19.01 1.73
CA ASP A 29 -13.01 -18.88 2.34
C ASP A 29 -12.96 -17.63 3.23
N TYR A 30 -13.18 -17.82 4.54
CA TYR A 30 -13.16 -16.75 5.53
C TYR A 30 -11.78 -16.07 5.64
N GLU A 31 -10.71 -16.87 5.74
CA GLU A 31 -9.35 -16.34 5.90
C GLU A 31 -8.91 -15.57 4.66
N GLY A 32 -9.19 -16.10 3.48
CA GLY A 32 -8.92 -15.44 2.21
C GLY A 32 -9.72 -14.13 2.06
N ALA A 33 -10.97 -14.10 2.50
CA ALA A 33 -11.80 -12.89 2.47
C ALA A 33 -11.25 -11.81 3.41
N VAL A 34 -10.89 -12.16 4.64
CA VAL A 34 -10.29 -11.23 5.60
C VAL A 34 -8.96 -10.71 5.07
N ASP A 35 -8.07 -11.59 4.59
CA ASP A 35 -6.78 -11.21 4.00
C ASP A 35 -6.95 -10.25 2.81
N ALA A 36 -7.91 -10.51 1.93
CA ALA A 36 -8.22 -9.62 0.81
C ALA A 36 -8.71 -8.24 1.28
N LEU A 37 -9.57 -8.19 2.29
CA LEU A 37 -10.10 -6.94 2.84
C LEU A 37 -9.06 -6.13 3.61
N THR A 38 -8.07 -6.78 4.25
CA THR A 38 -6.95 -6.09 4.92
C THR A 38 -6.01 -5.38 3.95
N ARG A 39 -6.18 -5.56 2.65
CA ARG A 39 -5.43 -4.85 1.60
C ARG A 39 -6.21 -3.71 0.95
N VAL A 40 -7.50 -3.51 1.30
CA VAL A 40 -8.34 -2.46 0.69
C VAL A 40 -8.19 -1.15 1.46
N PHE A 41 -7.52 -0.17 0.86
CA PHE A 41 -7.40 1.16 1.46
C PHE A 41 -8.77 1.83 1.65
N GLY A 42 -8.92 2.49 2.80
CA GLY A 42 -10.18 3.09 3.25
C GLY A 42 -10.94 2.25 4.28
N ILE A 43 -10.61 0.97 4.42
CA ILE A 43 -11.16 0.13 5.49
C ILE A 43 -10.38 0.40 6.77
N ALA A 44 -11.07 0.86 7.82
CA ALA A 44 -10.48 1.07 9.14
C ALA A 44 -10.45 -0.21 9.95
N GLU A 45 -11.57 -0.94 9.95
CA GLU A 45 -11.78 -2.17 10.73
C GLU A 45 -12.65 -3.14 9.95
N ILE A 46 -12.40 -4.43 10.15
CA ILE A 46 -13.19 -5.54 9.64
C ILE A 46 -13.73 -6.27 10.88
N CYS A 47 -15.05 -6.35 11.01
CA CYS A 47 -15.70 -7.00 12.13
C CYS A 47 -16.56 -8.16 11.60
N PRO A 48 -16.20 -9.43 11.90
CA PRO A 48 -17.08 -10.56 11.67
C PRO A 48 -18.31 -10.42 12.58
N VAL A 49 -19.50 -10.39 12.01
CA VAL A 49 -20.72 -10.11 12.75
C VAL A 49 -21.76 -11.23 12.61
N VAL A 50 -22.44 -11.55 13.72
CA VAL A 50 -23.70 -12.31 13.70
C VAL A 50 -24.86 -11.33 13.64
N ILE A 51 -25.77 -11.53 12.69
CA ILE A 51 -26.94 -10.67 12.49
C ILE A 51 -28.18 -11.39 13.01
N LEU A 52 -28.92 -10.72 13.91
CA LEU A 52 -30.13 -11.23 14.49
C LEU A 52 -31.31 -10.30 14.16
N GLU A 53 -32.50 -10.85 14.01
CA GLU A 53 -33.74 -10.07 14.00
C GLU A 53 -34.07 -9.60 15.43
N ASP A 54 -34.67 -8.42 15.57
CA ASP A 54 -35.09 -7.89 16.87
C ASP A 54 -36.44 -8.48 17.25
N THR A 55 -36.43 -9.59 17.97
CA THR A 55 -37.61 -10.30 18.49
C THR A 55 -37.87 -10.04 19.97
N GLY A 56 -37.03 -9.22 20.59
CA GLY A 56 -37.11 -8.86 22.00
C GLY A 56 -35.84 -9.15 22.79
N PHE A 57 -35.78 -8.64 24.03
CA PHE A 57 -34.56 -8.71 24.83
C PHE A 57 -34.21 -10.13 25.28
N GLU A 58 -35.19 -10.98 25.60
CA GLU A 58 -34.91 -12.35 26.05
C GLU A 58 -34.27 -13.19 24.93
N ASP A 59 -34.77 -13.11 23.73
CA ASP A 59 -34.19 -13.79 22.57
C ASP A 59 -32.78 -13.28 22.27
N LEU A 60 -32.56 -11.96 22.41
CA LEU A 60 -31.23 -11.37 22.30
C LEU A 60 -30.29 -11.93 23.39
N ALA A 61 -30.72 -12.01 24.65
CA ALA A 61 -29.90 -12.49 25.71
C ALA A 61 -29.51 -13.97 25.55
N GLU A 62 -30.44 -14.82 25.09
CA GLU A 62 -30.14 -16.21 24.75
C GLU A 62 -29.13 -16.33 23.61
N ALA A 63 -29.30 -15.56 22.54
CA ALA A 63 -28.39 -15.55 21.41
C ALA A 63 -27.00 -15.06 21.79
N VAL A 64 -26.90 -14.01 22.62
CA VAL A 64 -25.62 -13.47 23.12
C VAL A 64 -24.89 -14.50 23.99
N VAL A 65 -25.58 -15.16 24.93
CA VAL A 65 -24.99 -16.19 25.76
C VAL A 65 -24.49 -17.37 24.92
N SER A 66 -25.29 -17.82 23.95
CA SER A 66 -24.90 -18.90 23.04
C SER A 66 -23.66 -18.54 22.24
N TYR A 67 -23.63 -17.34 21.67
CA TYR A 67 -22.52 -16.82 20.88
C TYR A 67 -21.23 -16.75 21.70
N VAL A 68 -21.27 -16.20 22.89
CA VAL A 68 -20.09 -16.09 23.77
C VAL A 68 -19.59 -17.44 24.23
N LYS A 69 -20.50 -18.37 24.57
CA LYS A 69 -20.16 -19.74 24.97
C LYS A 69 -19.52 -20.54 23.83
N GLU A 70 -19.94 -20.32 22.61
CA GLU A 70 -19.36 -20.97 21.44
C GLU A 70 -17.94 -20.45 21.15
N LEU A 71 -17.73 -19.14 21.25
CA LEU A 71 -16.42 -18.53 21.02
C LEU A 71 -15.41 -18.79 22.14
N TYR A 72 -15.85 -18.86 23.40
CA TYR A 72 -14.99 -18.98 24.58
C TYR A 72 -15.45 -20.10 25.51
N PRO A 73 -15.42 -21.36 25.06
CA PRO A 73 -15.99 -22.47 25.84
C PRO A 73 -15.23 -22.79 27.14
N THR A 74 -13.92 -22.51 27.18
CA THR A 74 -13.05 -22.91 28.30
C THR A 74 -12.02 -21.87 28.73
N GLU A 75 -11.76 -20.87 27.93
CA GLU A 75 -10.74 -19.84 28.19
C GLU A 75 -11.15 -18.94 29.36
N GLU A 76 -10.24 -18.79 30.33
CA GLU A 76 -10.40 -17.77 31.37
C GLU A 76 -10.05 -16.38 30.79
N LYS A 77 -11.07 -15.54 30.62
CA LYS A 77 -10.92 -14.19 30.07
C LYS A 77 -11.81 -13.19 30.80
N THR A 78 -11.42 -11.92 30.68
CA THR A 78 -12.25 -10.80 31.10
C THR A 78 -13.04 -10.24 29.93
N PHE A 79 -14.25 -9.76 30.16
CA PHE A 79 -15.10 -9.18 29.10
C PHE A 79 -15.85 -7.93 29.56
N LYS A 80 -16.25 -7.16 28.55
CA LYS A 80 -17.12 -6.00 28.71
C LYS A 80 -18.18 -6.01 27.62
N VAL A 81 -19.44 -5.86 27.98
CA VAL A 81 -20.53 -5.64 27.04
C VAL A 81 -20.55 -4.17 26.63
N CYS A 82 -20.56 -3.92 25.34
CA CYS A 82 -20.57 -2.60 24.71
C CYS A 82 -21.79 -2.45 23.81
N ALA A 83 -22.97 -2.29 24.39
CA ALA A 83 -24.17 -2.03 23.62
C ALA A 83 -24.15 -0.62 23.02
N ARG A 84 -24.62 -0.50 21.78
CA ARG A 84 -24.86 0.77 21.09
C ARG A 84 -26.27 0.79 20.53
N ARG A 85 -27.04 1.81 20.87
CA ARG A 85 -28.42 1.95 20.45
C ARG A 85 -28.58 3.00 19.37
N ALA A 86 -28.70 2.58 18.11
CA ALA A 86 -29.06 3.46 17.01
C ALA A 86 -30.59 3.64 16.92
N ASN A 87 -31.37 2.57 17.25
CA ASN A 87 -32.82 2.65 17.41
C ASN A 87 -33.18 3.29 18.75
N LYS A 88 -33.58 4.56 18.74
CA LYS A 88 -33.95 5.31 19.97
C LYS A 88 -35.23 4.78 20.65
N ASN A 89 -36.04 4.00 19.91
CA ASN A 89 -37.30 3.43 20.41
C ASN A 89 -37.10 2.05 21.10
N TYR A 90 -35.86 1.54 21.16
CA TYR A 90 -35.58 0.30 21.90
C TYR A 90 -35.94 0.47 23.37
N PRO A 91 -36.68 -0.48 23.99
CA PRO A 91 -37.31 -0.27 25.29
C PRO A 91 -36.31 -0.07 26.46
N MET A 92 -35.11 -0.62 26.35
CA MET A 92 -34.07 -0.55 27.40
C MET A 92 -33.01 0.51 27.09
N HIS A 93 -32.47 1.11 28.13
CA HIS A 93 -31.29 1.98 27.99
C HIS A 93 -30.00 1.15 27.81
N THR A 94 -29.02 1.73 27.12
CA THR A 94 -27.73 1.06 26.82
C THR A 94 -27.05 0.46 28.06
N MET A 95 -27.08 1.17 29.20
CA MET A 95 -26.49 0.69 30.43
C MET A 95 -27.24 -0.54 31.00
N GLU A 96 -28.57 -0.54 30.93
CA GLU A 96 -29.41 -1.67 31.36
C GLU A 96 -29.10 -2.89 30.47
N VAL A 97 -29.02 -2.73 29.15
CA VAL A 97 -28.63 -3.79 28.23
C VAL A 97 -27.26 -4.36 28.59
N ASN A 98 -26.25 -3.49 28.86
CA ASN A 98 -24.93 -3.94 29.25
C ASN A 98 -24.91 -4.74 30.52
N CYS A 99 -25.64 -4.28 31.58
CA CYS A 99 -25.71 -4.95 32.88
C CYS A 99 -26.44 -6.30 32.80
N GLU A 100 -27.60 -6.33 32.13
CA GLU A 100 -28.40 -7.55 32.00
C GLU A 100 -27.70 -8.62 31.19
N LEU A 101 -27.14 -8.26 30.03
CA LEU A 101 -26.38 -9.20 29.19
C LEU A 101 -25.12 -9.68 29.92
N GLY A 102 -24.42 -8.79 30.62
CA GLY A 102 -23.26 -9.14 31.45
C GLY A 102 -23.60 -10.15 32.54
N GLY A 103 -24.73 -9.95 33.27
CA GLY A 103 -25.24 -10.87 34.26
C GLY A 103 -25.54 -12.24 33.67
N ARG A 104 -26.30 -12.30 32.55
CA ARG A 104 -26.66 -13.56 31.89
C ARG A 104 -25.43 -14.36 31.43
N ILE A 105 -24.39 -13.66 30.94
CA ILE A 105 -23.13 -14.33 30.56
C ILE A 105 -22.44 -14.92 31.79
N LEU A 106 -22.34 -14.18 32.89
CA LEU A 106 -21.73 -14.66 34.12
C LEU A 106 -22.43 -15.89 34.74
N ASP A 107 -23.77 -15.93 34.63
CA ASP A 107 -24.58 -17.05 35.13
C ASP A 107 -24.30 -18.36 34.37
N VAL A 108 -23.90 -18.30 33.10
CA VAL A 108 -23.75 -19.48 32.24
C VAL A 108 -22.28 -19.77 31.90
N CYS A 109 -21.40 -18.77 31.91
CA CYS A 109 -19.98 -18.89 31.55
C CYS A 109 -19.08 -18.60 32.75
N PRO A 110 -18.87 -19.56 33.71
CA PRO A 110 -18.11 -19.34 34.94
C PRO A 110 -16.61 -19.07 34.72
N ASN A 111 -16.10 -19.38 33.55
CA ASN A 111 -14.74 -19.09 33.10
C ASN A 111 -14.51 -17.62 32.73
N LEU A 112 -15.59 -16.82 32.58
CA LEU A 112 -15.49 -15.42 32.20
C LEU A 112 -15.69 -14.50 33.42
N LYS A 113 -15.03 -13.34 33.42
CA LYS A 113 -15.15 -12.31 34.47
C LYS A 113 -15.36 -10.95 33.83
N VAL A 114 -16.12 -10.07 34.48
CA VAL A 114 -16.30 -8.69 33.97
C VAL A 114 -15.13 -7.83 34.38
N ASP A 115 -14.53 -7.13 33.35
CA ASP A 115 -13.64 -6.01 33.56
C ASP A 115 -14.10 -4.86 32.66
N VAL A 116 -14.45 -3.72 33.28
CA VAL A 116 -14.95 -2.54 32.54
C VAL A 116 -13.85 -1.58 32.10
N HIS A 117 -12.60 -1.79 32.55
CA HIS A 117 -11.46 -0.92 32.28
C HIS A 117 -10.58 -1.46 31.16
N GLU A 118 -10.03 -2.67 31.34
CA GLU A 118 -9.11 -3.30 30.39
C GLU A 118 -9.53 -4.77 30.11
N PRO A 119 -10.70 -5.00 29.51
CA PRO A 119 -11.16 -6.36 29.24
C PRO A 119 -10.38 -6.99 28.08
N ASP A 120 -10.22 -8.32 28.14
CA ASP A 120 -9.68 -9.11 27.01
C ASP A 120 -10.65 -9.15 25.84
N ILE A 121 -11.99 -9.08 26.13
CA ILE A 121 -13.05 -9.21 25.13
C ILE A 121 -13.99 -8.01 25.21
N TYR A 122 -14.17 -7.33 24.09
CA TYR A 122 -15.24 -6.35 23.90
C TYR A 122 -16.39 -6.99 23.14
N LEU A 123 -17.45 -7.38 23.84
CA LEU A 123 -18.68 -7.85 23.22
C LEU A 123 -19.50 -6.66 22.74
N ASN A 124 -19.47 -6.40 21.47
CA ASN A 124 -20.25 -5.33 20.85
C ASN A 124 -21.66 -5.83 20.49
N VAL A 125 -22.68 -5.07 20.92
CA VAL A 125 -24.09 -5.32 20.63
C VAL A 125 -24.70 -4.06 20.03
N GLU A 126 -24.92 -4.05 18.71
CA GLU A 126 -25.50 -2.89 18.06
C GLU A 126 -26.99 -3.09 17.79
N LEU A 127 -27.81 -2.33 18.49
CA LEU A 127 -29.27 -2.32 18.36
C LEU A 127 -29.70 -1.32 17.29
N ARG A 128 -29.96 -1.82 16.07
CA ARG A 128 -30.38 -1.05 14.89
C ARG A 128 -31.76 -1.54 14.43
N GLN A 129 -32.03 -1.62 13.10
CA GLN A 129 -33.18 -2.33 12.55
C GLN A 129 -33.05 -3.84 12.76
N LYS A 130 -31.81 -4.34 12.64
CA LYS A 130 -31.39 -5.68 13.06
C LYS A 130 -30.36 -5.52 14.17
N ILE A 131 -30.06 -6.59 14.86
CA ILE A 131 -29.05 -6.61 15.93
C ILE A 131 -27.77 -7.22 15.37
N TYR A 132 -26.62 -6.57 15.65
CA TYR A 132 -25.30 -7.03 15.21
C TYR A 132 -24.46 -7.35 16.44
N LEU A 133 -23.96 -8.59 16.51
CA LEU A 133 -23.09 -9.08 17.58
C LEU A 133 -21.68 -9.35 17.05
N TYR A 134 -20.66 -8.87 17.73
CA TYR A 134 -19.28 -9.19 17.41
C TYR A 134 -18.34 -8.96 18.60
N CYS A 135 -17.32 -9.81 18.69
CA CYS A 135 -16.21 -9.69 19.67
C CYS A 135 -14.90 -9.34 18.98
N GLU A 136 -14.76 -9.64 17.71
CA GLU A 136 -13.54 -9.46 16.96
C GLU A 136 -13.55 -8.17 16.16
N SER A 137 -12.42 -7.47 16.18
CA SER A 137 -12.16 -6.32 15.31
C SER A 137 -10.76 -6.46 14.73
N ILE A 138 -10.69 -6.70 13.42
CA ILE A 138 -9.45 -6.85 12.69
C ILE A 138 -9.10 -5.50 12.09
N ALA A 139 -7.88 -5.01 12.37
CA ALA A 139 -7.43 -3.72 11.84
C ALA A 139 -7.31 -3.76 10.32
N GLY A 140 -8.00 -2.85 9.63
CA GLY A 140 -7.82 -2.63 8.21
C GLY A 140 -6.59 -1.77 7.90
N PRO A 141 -6.22 -1.58 6.63
CA PRO A 141 -5.06 -0.80 6.25
C PRO A 141 -5.25 0.71 6.47
N GLY A 142 -6.48 1.15 6.70
CA GLY A 142 -6.82 2.57 6.80
C GLY A 142 -6.59 3.32 5.48
N GLY A 143 -6.28 4.60 5.56
CA GLY A 143 -6.00 5.42 4.38
C GLY A 143 -7.26 5.90 3.66
N MET A 144 -7.16 6.04 2.33
CA MET A 144 -8.23 6.55 1.47
C MET A 144 -8.43 5.60 0.27
N PRO A 145 -9.66 5.43 -0.23
CA PRO A 145 -9.91 4.60 -1.40
C PRO A 145 -9.07 5.06 -2.61
N VAL A 146 -8.44 4.12 -3.29
CA VAL A 146 -7.57 4.38 -4.44
C VAL A 146 -8.34 5.10 -5.55
N GLY A 147 -7.71 6.09 -6.17
CA GLY A 147 -8.29 6.91 -7.24
C GLY A 147 -9.03 8.17 -6.76
N THR A 148 -9.22 8.36 -5.44
CA THR A 148 -9.88 9.57 -4.90
C THR A 148 -9.01 10.83 -4.97
N ASN A 149 -7.67 10.67 -5.06
CA ASN A 149 -6.70 11.77 -5.11
C ASN A 149 -5.85 11.78 -6.38
N GLY A 150 -6.45 11.41 -7.51
CA GLY A 150 -5.77 11.43 -8.80
C GLY A 150 -4.81 10.28 -9.00
N GLN A 151 -3.78 10.48 -9.84
CA GLN A 151 -2.85 9.46 -10.30
C GLN A 151 -1.42 10.01 -10.30
N ALA A 152 -0.44 9.15 -10.02
CA ALA A 152 0.99 9.50 -10.05
C ALA A 152 1.84 8.38 -10.67
N MET A 153 2.99 8.77 -11.24
CA MET A 153 3.95 7.86 -11.87
C MET A 153 5.05 7.50 -10.88
N LEU A 154 5.16 6.23 -10.54
CA LEU A 154 6.19 5.68 -9.65
C LEU A 154 7.44 5.30 -10.47
N LEU A 155 8.60 5.85 -10.11
CA LEU A 155 9.87 5.32 -10.58
C LEU A 155 10.17 4.03 -9.77
N LEU A 156 9.79 2.90 -10.35
CA LEU A 156 9.92 1.59 -9.71
C LEU A 156 11.28 0.97 -10.04
N SER A 157 11.95 0.42 -9.05
CA SER A 157 13.21 -0.31 -9.19
C SER A 157 13.11 -1.68 -8.51
N GLY A 158 14.14 -2.51 -8.64
CA GLY A 158 14.25 -3.80 -7.95
C GLY A 158 14.62 -3.69 -6.47
N GLY A 159 14.84 -2.48 -5.95
CA GLY A 159 15.19 -2.23 -4.54
C GLY A 159 13.98 -2.23 -3.60
N ILE A 160 14.28 -2.12 -2.29
CA ILE A 160 13.27 -2.14 -1.21
C ILE A 160 12.43 -0.85 -1.20
N ASP A 161 13.04 0.29 -1.52
CA ASP A 161 12.49 1.61 -1.22
C ASP A 161 11.33 2.01 -2.16
N SER A 162 11.46 1.75 -3.46
CA SER A 162 10.45 2.22 -4.43
C SER A 162 9.08 1.52 -4.31
N PRO A 163 8.95 0.20 -4.03
CA PRO A 163 7.67 -0.42 -3.75
C PRO A 163 6.98 0.16 -2.50
N VAL A 164 7.77 0.41 -1.44
CA VAL A 164 7.26 1.03 -0.21
C VAL A 164 6.75 2.45 -0.47
N ALA A 165 7.49 3.23 -1.27
CA ALA A 165 7.06 4.58 -1.67
C ALA A 165 5.73 4.55 -2.44
N GLY A 166 5.57 3.61 -3.37
CA GLY A 166 4.33 3.40 -4.11
C GLY A 166 3.16 3.06 -3.18
N TYR A 167 3.34 2.11 -2.29
CA TYR A 167 2.35 1.75 -1.27
C TYR A 167 1.92 2.94 -0.42
N MET A 168 2.86 3.72 0.10
CA MET A 168 2.56 4.85 0.98
C MET A 168 1.73 5.93 0.28
N ILE A 169 2.01 6.22 -0.98
CA ILE A 169 1.25 7.19 -1.76
C ILE A 169 -0.11 6.62 -2.18
N ALA A 170 -0.18 5.33 -2.58
CA ALA A 170 -1.44 4.65 -2.88
C ALA A 170 -2.39 4.68 -1.68
N LYS A 171 -1.88 4.48 -0.45
CA LYS A 171 -2.64 4.58 0.81
C LYS A 171 -3.29 5.97 1.01
N ARG A 172 -2.82 7.00 0.33
CA ARG A 172 -3.42 8.35 0.33
C ARG A 172 -4.47 8.55 -0.77
N GLY A 173 -4.92 7.45 -1.40
CA GLY A 173 -5.97 7.47 -2.41
C GLY A 173 -5.47 7.79 -3.82
N VAL A 174 -4.17 7.74 -4.07
CA VAL A 174 -3.57 8.00 -5.38
C VAL A 174 -3.49 6.70 -6.17
N LYS A 175 -3.97 6.70 -7.41
CA LYS A 175 -3.74 5.61 -8.35
C LYS A 175 -2.29 5.64 -8.82
N ILE A 176 -1.66 4.46 -8.94
CA ILE A 176 -0.25 4.33 -9.30
C ILE A 176 -0.13 3.75 -10.70
N ASP A 177 0.64 4.41 -11.57
CA ASP A 177 1.30 3.80 -12.71
C ASP A 177 2.81 3.82 -12.45
N ALA A 178 3.60 3.03 -13.16
CA ALA A 178 5.01 2.88 -12.88
C ALA A 178 5.88 2.93 -14.15
N VAL A 179 7.11 3.39 -13.98
CA VAL A 179 8.16 3.32 -14.98
C VAL A 179 9.38 2.61 -14.39
N TYR A 180 9.94 1.67 -15.14
CA TYR A 180 11.16 0.95 -14.82
C TYR A 180 12.19 1.13 -15.93
N PHE A 181 13.43 1.41 -15.55
CA PHE A 181 14.56 1.58 -16.48
C PHE A 181 15.35 0.27 -16.55
N HIS A 182 15.32 -0.36 -17.69
CA HIS A 182 16.01 -1.60 -18.02
C HIS A 182 17.18 -1.32 -18.95
N ALA A 183 18.31 -1.97 -18.77
CA ALA A 183 19.53 -1.72 -19.55
C ALA A 183 20.15 -3.03 -20.11
N PRO A 184 19.47 -3.74 -21.03
CA PRO A 184 20.02 -4.93 -21.64
C PRO A 184 21.24 -4.58 -22.53
N PRO A 185 22.30 -5.44 -22.57
CA PRO A 185 22.46 -6.74 -21.89
C PRO A 185 23.02 -6.64 -20.47
N TYR A 186 23.22 -5.44 -19.95
CA TYR A 186 23.85 -5.22 -18.63
C TYR A 186 22.94 -5.57 -17.48
N THR A 187 21.62 -5.41 -17.62
CA THR A 187 20.62 -5.96 -16.68
C THR A 187 19.98 -7.19 -17.30
N SER A 188 19.74 -8.21 -16.48
CA SER A 188 19.16 -9.49 -16.94
C SER A 188 17.63 -9.41 -17.05
N GLU A 189 17.03 -10.33 -17.84
CA GLU A 189 15.59 -10.54 -17.86
C GLU A 189 15.03 -10.92 -16.46
N ARG A 190 15.84 -11.55 -15.60
CA ARG A 190 15.48 -11.85 -14.21
C ARG A 190 15.34 -10.56 -13.38
N ALA A 191 16.17 -9.56 -13.63
CA ALA A 191 16.02 -8.24 -13.00
C ALA A 191 14.71 -7.55 -13.41
N LYS A 192 14.35 -7.62 -14.70
CA LYS A 192 13.05 -7.16 -15.20
C LYS A 192 11.89 -7.91 -14.55
N GLN A 193 11.96 -9.25 -14.51
CA GLN A 193 10.92 -10.07 -13.88
C GLN A 193 10.75 -9.73 -12.40
N LYS A 194 11.82 -9.52 -11.65
CA LYS A 194 11.81 -9.06 -10.26
C LYS A 194 10.98 -7.78 -10.09
N VAL A 195 11.16 -6.81 -10.97
CA VAL A 195 10.41 -5.54 -10.92
C VAL A 195 8.93 -5.75 -11.27
N VAL A 196 8.63 -6.60 -12.25
CA VAL A 196 7.24 -6.99 -12.56
C VAL A 196 6.57 -7.64 -11.35
N ASP A 197 7.28 -8.54 -10.64
CA ASP A 197 6.74 -9.21 -9.45
C ASP A 197 6.56 -8.22 -8.28
N LEU A 198 7.47 -7.26 -8.10
CA LEU A 198 7.28 -6.16 -7.14
C LEU A 198 6.08 -5.29 -7.50
N ALA A 199 5.87 -4.97 -8.78
CA ALA A 199 4.70 -4.25 -9.23
C ALA A 199 3.39 -5.00 -8.91
N LYS A 200 3.36 -6.33 -9.08
CA LYS A 200 2.21 -7.18 -8.67
C LYS A 200 1.92 -7.09 -7.18
N LEU A 201 2.97 -7.16 -6.34
CA LEU A 201 2.81 -7.06 -4.89
C LEU A 201 2.25 -5.69 -4.47
N VAL A 202 2.69 -4.61 -5.12
CA VAL A 202 2.11 -3.27 -4.89
C VAL A 202 0.68 -3.18 -5.42
N ALA A 203 0.38 -3.79 -6.58
CA ALA A 203 -0.94 -3.81 -7.20
C ALA A 203 -2.01 -4.47 -6.32
N ARG A 204 -1.64 -5.41 -5.44
CA ARG A 204 -2.54 -6.00 -4.43
C ARG A 204 -3.20 -4.95 -3.52
N TYR A 205 -2.57 -3.79 -3.35
CA TYR A 205 -3.05 -2.66 -2.55
C TYR A 205 -3.58 -1.50 -3.39
N SER A 206 -2.87 -1.15 -4.48
CA SER A 206 -3.17 0.01 -5.32
C SER A 206 -4.16 -0.26 -6.45
N GLY A 207 -4.53 -1.53 -6.67
CA GLY A 207 -5.19 -1.97 -7.90
C GLY A 207 -4.23 -2.02 -9.08
N PRO A 208 -4.74 -2.24 -10.31
CA PRO A 208 -3.93 -2.43 -11.51
C PRO A 208 -2.93 -1.30 -11.77
N ILE A 209 -1.71 -1.66 -12.14
CA ILE A 209 -0.59 -0.76 -12.45
C ILE A 209 -0.19 -0.94 -13.91
N ARG A 210 -0.11 0.13 -14.69
CA ARG A 210 0.60 0.13 -15.97
C ARG A 210 2.08 0.35 -15.70
N LEU A 211 2.88 -0.65 -16.02
CA LEU A 211 4.34 -0.62 -15.88
C LEU A 211 4.98 -0.39 -17.24
N HIS A 212 5.59 0.78 -17.43
CA HIS A 212 6.39 1.10 -18.60
C HIS A 212 7.83 0.63 -18.39
N VAL A 213 8.28 -0.30 -19.22
CA VAL A 213 9.66 -0.82 -19.20
C VAL A 213 10.44 -0.10 -20.28
N VAL A 214 11.34 0.78 -19.88
CA VAL A 214 12.11 1.66 -20.74
C VAL A 214 13.49 1.06 -20.98
N ASN A 215 13.89 0.87 -22.24
CA ASN A 215 15.27 0.54 -22.58
C ASN A 215 16.14 1.80 -22.45
N PHE A 216 16.97 1.81 -21.40
CA PHE A 216 17.82 2.95 -21.04
C PHE A 216 19.28 2.81 -21.49
N THR A 217 19.62 1.70 -22.16
CA THR A 217 21.01 1.33 -22.50
C THR A 217 21.72 2.39 -23.33
N GLU A 218 21.11 2.87 -24.42
CA GLU A 218 21.75 3.86 -25.30
C GLU A 218 22.08 5.17 -24.56
N ILE A 219 21.13 5.67 -23.78
CA ILE A 219 21.29 6.88 -22.98
C ILE A 219 22.39 6.68 -21.94
N GLN A 220 22.40 5.54 -21.26
CA GLN A 220 23.38 5.22 -20.25
C GLN A 220 24.82 5.13 -20.80
N LEU A 221 24.98 4.51 -21.99
CA LEU A 221 26.26 4.42 -22.67
C LEU A 221 26.74 5.81 -23.15
N ALA A 222 25.84 6.62 -23.73
CA ALA A 222 26.19 7.97 -24.16
C ALA A 222 26.66 8.85 -22.99
N ILE A 223 25.99 8.73 -21.82
CA ILE A 223 26.40 9.42 -20.59
C ILE A 223 27.77 8.93 -20.13
N TYR A 224 28.00 7.62 -20.13
CA TYR A 224 29.27 7.02 -19.73
C TYR A 224 30.45 7.47 -20.62
N GLU A 225 30.23 7.56 -21.94
CA GLU A 225 31.25 7.90 -22.90
C GLU A 225 31.56 9.41 -22.96
N LYS A 226 30.52 10.26 -22.79
CA LYS A 226 30.64 11.70 -23.04
C LYS A 226 30.69 12.57 -21.80
N CYS A 227 30.28 12.06 -20.61
CA CYS A 227 30.20 12.85 -19.40
C CYS A 227 31.27 12.47 -18.35
N PRO A 228 31.62 13.37 -17.41
CA PRO A 228 32.51 13.05 -16.30
C PRO A 228 31.99 11.88 -15.46
N HIS A 229 32.86 10.92 -15.15
CA HIS A 229 32.47 9.67 -14.50
C HIS A 229 31.94 9.85 -13.07
N ASP A 230 32.41 10.85 -12.32
CA ASP A 230 31.93 11.16 -10.97
C ASP A 230 30.52 11.77 -10.96
N GLU A 231 30.04 12.30 -12.10
CA GLU A 231 28.72 12.90 -12.28
C GLU A 231 27.68 11.94 -12.88
N LEU A 232 28.07 10.74 -13.34
CA LEU A 232 27.23 9.80 -14.09
C LEU A 232 25.89 9.53 -13.43
N THR A 233 25.90 9.20 -12.15
CA THR A 233 24.66 8.85 -11.42
C THR A 233 23.68 10.02 -11.37
N ILE A 234 24.19 11.24 -11.20
CA ILE A 234 23.34 12.45 -11.16
C ILE A 234 22.74 12.73 -12.53
N ILE A 235 23.55 12.67 -13.58
CA ILE A 235 23.11 12.90 -14.96
C ILE A 235 22.09 11.82 -15.39
N MET A 236 22.36 10.53 -15.14
CA MET A 236 21.42 9.44 -15.41
C MET A 236 20.06 9.69 -14.72
N ARG A 237 20.07 10.03 -13.44
CA ARG A 237 18.83 10.28 -12.70
C ARG A 237 18.05 11.45 -13.25
N ARG A 238 18.70 12.50 -13.73
CA ARG A 238 18.06 13.64 -14.38
C ARG A 238 17.32 13.20 -15.64
N TYR A 239 17.93 12.37 -16.50
CA TYR A 239 17.25 11.83 -17.68
C TYR A 239 16.14 10.82 -17.35
N MET A 240 16.33 9.99 -16.33
CA MET A 240 15.25 9.12 -15.81
C MET A 240 14.04 9.93 -15.36
N MET A 241 14.26 11.05 -14.65
CA MET A 241 13.16 11.93 -14.21
C MET A 241 12.46 12.60 -15.39
N LYS A 242 13.19 13.07 -16.43
CA LYS A 242 12.60 13.63 -17.66
C LYS A 242 11.72 12.60 -18.39
N ILE A 243 12.21 11.37 -18.55
CA ILE A 243 11.47 10.28 -19.20
C ILE A 243 10.25 9.88 -18.37
N ALA A 244 10.40 9.77 -17.06
CA ALA A 244 9.29 9.47 -16.15
C ALA A 244 8.20 10.56 -16.24
N GLU A 245 8.56 11.84 -16.33
CA GLU A 245 7.62 12.94 -16.52
C GLU A 245 6.93 12.86 -17.88
N ALA A 246 7.61 12.42 -18.96
CA ALA A 246 6.99 12.22 -20.26
C ALA A 246 5.88 11.15 -20.17
N PHE A 247 6.13 9.99 -19.56
CA PHE A 247 5.10 8.98 -19.32
C PHE A 247 4.00 9.47 -18.39
N ALA A 248 4.35 10.19 -17.32
CA ALA A 248 3.37 10.78 -16.41
C ALA A 248 2.38 11.69 -17.16
N ARG A 249 2.85 12.47 -18.12
CA ARG A 249 1.97 13.32 -18.95
C ARG A 249 1.10 12.51 -19.89
N GLN A 250 1.64 11.47 -20.55
CA GLN A 250 0.88 10.57 -21.40
C GLN A 250 -0.26 9.89 -20.63
N ASP A 251 0.02 9.45 -19.41
CA ASP A 251 -0.92 8.74 -18.54
C ASP A 251 -1.77 9.66 -17.67
N LYS A 252 -1.66 10.98 -17.87
CA LYS A 252 -2.41 12.00 -17.11
C LYS A 252 -2.14 11.95 -15.60
N CYS A 253 -0.96 11.51 -15.20
CA CYS A 253 -0.49 11.60 -13.83
C CYS A 253 -0.24 13.05 -13.43
N LEU A 254 -0.44 13.35 -12.15
CA LEU A 254 -0.29 14.69 -11.59
C LEU A 254 1.05 14.92 -10.88
N GLY A 255 1.89 13.90 -10.80
CA GLY A 255 3.20 13.97 -10.17
C GLY A 255 3.99 12.68 -10.30
N LEU A 256 5.23 12.72 -9.85
CA LEU A 256 6.15 11.60 -9.80
C LEU A 256 6.30 11.10 -8.37
N ILE A 257 6.62 9.82 -8.19
CA ILE A 257 6.93 9.22 -6.89
C ILE A 257 8.30 8.57 -6.97
N THR A 258 9.17 8.85 -6.00
CA THR A 258 10.47 8.20 -5.86
C THR A 258 10.67 7.62 -4.47
N GLY A 259 11.46 6.55 -4.36
CA GLY A 259 11.85 5.92 -3.09
C GLY A 259 13.10 6.51 -2.47
N GLU A 260 13.36 7.81 -2.66
CA GLU A 260 14.57 8.47 -2.15
C GLU A 260 14.47 8.75 -0.64
N SER A 261 15.58 8.46 0.08
CA SER A 261 15.79 8.85 1.49
C SER A 261 17.09 9.62 1.62
N ILE A 262 17.10 10.71 2.43
CA ILE A 262 18.28 11.58 2.58
C ILE A 262 19.45 10.80 3.21
N GLY A 263 20.61 10.83 2.53
CA GLY A 263 21.84 10.29 3.06
C GLY A 263 21.99 8.76 2.98
N GLN A 264 21.01 8.04 2.43
CA GLN A 264 21.10 6.58 2.30
C GLN A 264 22.19 6.16 1.32
N VAL A 265 22.37 6.89 0.22
CA VAL A 265 23.45 6.70 -0.77
C VAL A 265 23.99 8.03 -1.25
N ALA A 266 25.17 8.02 -1.90
CA ALA A 266 25.86 9.22 -2.35
C ALA A 266 25.02 10.14 -3.27
N SER A 267 24.12 9.56 -4.07
CA SER A 267 23.22 10.28 -4.97
C SER A 267 21.95 10.82 -4.30
N GLN A 268 21.76 10.60 -3.00
CA GLN A 268 20.59 11.03 -2.23
C GLN A 268 20.94 12.07 -1.15
N THR A 269 21.98 12.87 -1.37
CA THR A 269 22.24 14.06 -0.57
C THR A 269 21.26 15.19 -0.93
N MET A 270 21.08 16.16 -0.04
CA MET A 270 20.23 17.34 -0.32
C MET A 270 20.65 18.06 -1.62
N HIS A 271 21.97 18.17 -1.87
CA HIS A 271 22.50 18.77 -3.09
C HIS A 271 22.14 17.93 -4.33
N SER A 272 22.31 16.61 -4.25
CA SER A 272 21.97 15.69 -5.34
C SER A 272 20.46 15.72 -5.64
N LEU A 273 19.62 15.69 -4.61
CA LEU A 273 18.17 15.76 -4.76
C LEU A 273 17.71 17.09 -5.39
N ALA A 274 18.32 18.23 -4.99
CA ALA A 274 18.01 19.52 -5.60
C ALA A 274 18.35 19.55 -7.09
N VAL A 275 19.52 19.02 -7.47
CA VAL A 275 19.98 18.97 -8.86
C VAL A 275 19.14 18.01 -9.71
N THR A 276 18.76 16.85 -9.19
CA THR A 276 17.89 15.89 -9.91
C THR A 276 16.47 16.38 -10.01
N ASN A 277 15.94 17.10 -9.02
CA ASN A 277 14.60 17.65 -9.03
C ASN A 277 14.42 18.79 -10.03
N GLU A 278 15.47 19.51 -10.37
CA GLU A 278 15.42 20.73 -11.19
C GLU A 278 14.87 20.47 -12.62
N VAL A 279 15.02 19.25 -13.15
CA VAL A 279 14.49 18.89 -14.47
C VAL A 279 12.99 18.60 -14.47
N CYS A 280 12.36 18.47 -13.28
CA CYS A 280 10.95 18.15 -13.18
C CYS A 280 10.11 19.42 -13.11
N THR A 281 9.02 19.43 -13.86
CA THR A 281 8.02 20.49 -13.80
C THR A 281 6.76 20.07 -13.05
N MET A 282 6.64 18.76 -12.78
CA MET A 282 5.61 18.17 -11.92
C MET A 282 6.07 18.05 -10.47
N PRO A 283 5.16 18.01 -9.48
CA PRO A 283 5.50 17.64 -8.11
C PRO A 283 6.18 16.27 -8.04
N VAL A 284 7.23 16.16 -7.22
CA VAL A 284 7.92 14.89 -6.93
C VAL A 284 7.68 14.52 -5.48
N PHE A 285 6.93 13.44 -5.26
CA PHE A 285 6.60 12.93 -3.93
C PHE A 285 7.69 11.95 -3.47
N ARG A 286 8.24 12.22 -2.29
CA ARG A 286 9.29 11.43 -1.64
C ARG A 286 8.82 10.98 -0.27
N PRO A 287 7.93 9.97 -0.18
CA PRO A 287 7.34 9.59 1.10
C PRO A 287 8.34 9.04 2.11
N LEU A 288 9.51 8.58 1.64
CA LEU A 288 10.57 7.99 2.47
C LEU A 288 11.68 8.97 2.85
N ILE A 289 11.55 10.25 2.52
CA ILE A 289 12.67 11.21 2.56
C ILE A 289 13.35 11.33 3.93
N GLY A 290 12.62 11.14 5.01
CA GLY A 290 13.10 11.21 6.39
C GLY A 290 13.19 9.85 7.09
N PHE A 291 12.94 8.74 6.40
CA PHE A 291 12.97 7.40 6.98
C PHE A 291 14.39 6.84 6.99
N ASP A 292 14.72 6.12 8.05
CA ASP A 292 15.92 5.29 8.05
C ASP A 292 15.68 3.94 7.34
N LYS A 293 16.75 3.16 7.19
CA LYS A 293 16.69 1.90 6.46
C LYS A 293 15.78 0.87 7.13
N GLN A 294 15.77 0.82 8.48
CA GLN A 294 15.00 -0.15 9.22
C GLN A 294 13.49 0.15 9.10
N GLU A 295 13.09 1.41 9.21
CA GLU A 295 11.70 1.82 9.04
C GLU A 295 11.14 1.42 7.67
N ILE A 296 11.97 1.52 6.62
CA ILE A 296 11.59 1.12 5.26
C ILE A 296 11.48 -0.41 5.15
N VAL A 297 12.42 -1.15 5.76
CA VAL A 297 12.39 -2.62 5.80
C VAL A 297 11.13 -3.12 6.49
N ASP A 298 10.79 -2.57 7.67
CA ASP A 298 9.61 -2.97 8.43
C ASP A 298 8.32 -2.82 7.61
N ILE A 299 8.20 -1.74 6.83
CA ILE A 299 7.06 -1.55 5.94
C ILE A 299 7.12 -2.56 4.78
N SER A 300 8.31 -2.79 4.19
CA SER A 300 8.50 -3.72 3.08
C SER A 300 8.12 -5.15 3.46
N GLU A 301 8.47 -5.59 4.68
CA GLU A 301 8.06 -6.88 5.24
C GLU A 301 6.54 -6.94 5.41
N LYS A 302 5.95 -5.91 6.02
CA LYS A 302 4.50 -5.80 6.23
C LYS A 302 3.69 -5.90 4.95
N ILE A 303 4.17 -5.33 3.84
CA ILE A 303 3.46 -5.36 2.55
C ILE A 303 3.89 -6.54 1.66
N GLY A 304 4.80 -7.39 2.13
CA GLY A 304 5.26 -8.60 1.45
C GLY A 304 6.19 -8.36 0.27
N THR A 305 6.84 -7.18 0.17
CA THR A 305 7.77 -6.87 -0.93
C THR A 305 9.22 -7.17 -0.61
N TYR A 306 9.57 -7.38 0.67
CA TYR A 306 10.96 -7.53 1.12
C TYR A 306 11.69 -8.70 0.46
N GLU A 307 11.14 -9.91 0.53
CA GLU A 307 11.77 -11.13 0.00
C GLU A 307 12.08 -11.02 -1.49
N THR A 308 11.17 -10.41 -2.26
CA THR A 308 11.41 -10.15 -3.69
C THR A 308 12.46 -9.08 -3.90
N SER A 309 12.45 -8.01 -3.08
CA SER A 309 13.37 -6.88 -3.20
C SER A 309 14.83 -7.25 -2.93
N VAL A 310 15.10 -8.23 -2.06
CA VAL A 310 16.47 -8.67 -1.71
C VAL A 310 17.06 -9.70 -2.66
N LEU A 311 16.31 -10.15 -3.67
CA LEU A 311 16.85 -11.05 -4.69
C LEU A 311 18.07 -10.42 -5.40
N PRO A 312 19.14 -11.18 -5.68
CA PRO A 312 20.44 -10.67 -6.12
C PRO A 312 20.46 -10.33 -7.63
N TYR A 313 19.52 -9.51 -8.09
CA TYR A 313 19.48 -9.02 -9.46
C TYR A 313 19.70 -7.52 -9.47
N GLU A 314 20.66 -7.08 -10.28
CA GLU A 314 21.15 -5.69 -10.29
C GLU A 314 20.21 -4.76 -11.09
N ASP A 315 20.06 -3.54 -10.57
CA ASP A 315 19.37 -2.44 -11.27
C ASP A 315 20.31 -1.69 -12.21
N CYS A 316 19.77 -1.00 -13.20
CA CYS A 316 20.55 -0.25 -14.18
C CYS A 316 21.48 0.81 -13.54
N CYS A 317 21.08 1.40 -12.42
CA CYS A 317 21.86 2.42 -11.71
C CYS A 317 23.16 1.89 -11.08
N THR A 318 23.33 0.59 -10.93
CA THR A 318 24.50 -0.03 -10.29
C THR A 318 25.59 -0.45 -11.28
N ILE A 319 25.31 -0.43 -12.57
CA ILE A 319 26.21 -0.97 -13.60
C ILE A 319 27.43 -0.06 -13.83
N PHE A 320 27.23 1.26 -13.89
CA PHE A 320 28.27 2.24 -14.15
C PHE A 320 28.46 3.17 -12.94
N VAL A 321 28.78 2.59 -11.80
CA VAL A 321 29.01 3.39 -10.58
C VAL A 321 30.41 3.96 -10.57
N ALA A 322 30.52 5.27 -10.39
CA ALA A 322 31.80 5.92 -10.18
C ALA A 322 32.48 5.46 -8.89
N LYS A 323 33.82 5.30 -8.90
CA LYS A 323 34.59 5.00 -7.67
C LYS A 323 34.40 6.08 -6.60
N HIS A 324 34.25 7.34 -7.04
CA HIS A 324 34.09 8.52 -6.18
C HIS A 324 32.96 9.39 -6.75
N PRO A 325 31.66 9.02 -6.49
CA PRO A 325 30.54 9.80 -7.00
C PRO A 325 30.48 11.16 -6.31
N VAL A 326 30.09 12.19 -7.06
CA VAL A 326 29.90 13.53 -6.50
C VAL A 326 28.73 13.55 -5.51
N THR A 327 28.99 14.00 -4.29
CA THR A 327 27.97 14.10 -3.22
C THR A 327 27.44 15.53 -3.04
N LYS A 328 28.13 16.53 -3.61
CA LYS A 328 27.71 17.93 -3.61
C LYS A 328 27.76 18.49 -5.05
N PRO A 329 26.92 17.97 -5.96
CA PRO A 329 26.89 18.44 -7.34
C PRO A 329 26.49 19.91 -7.41
N ASN A 330 27.15 20.67 -8.30
CA ASN A 330 26.76 22.02 -8.65
C ASN A 330 25.89 21.96 -9.93
N LEU A 331 24.69 22.53 -9.88
CA LEU A 331 23.73 22.48 -10.97
C LEU A 331 24.30 23.02 -12.28
N ASN A 332 25.08 24.13 -12.26
CA ASN A 332 25.63 24.71 -13.47
C ASN A 332 26.73 23.81 -14.07
N VAL A 333 27.50 23.13 -13.24
CA VAL A 333 28.52 22.15 -13.71
C VAL A 333 27.81 20.97 -14.36
N ILE A 334 26.81 20.37 -13.70
CA ILE A 334 26.04 19.27 -14.26
C ILE A 334 25.38 19.65 -15.59
N LYS A 335 24.76 20.83 -15.68
CA LYS A 335 24.21 21.34 -16.95
C LYS A 335 25.28 21.54 -18.03
N CYS A 336 26.49 21.93 -17.65
CA CYS A 336 27.60 22.04 -18.60
C CYS A 336 28.02 20.67 -19.13
N SER A 337 28.09 19.67 -18.25
CA SER A 337 28.42 18.29 -18.64
C SER A 337 27.32 17.66 -19.50
N GLU A 338 26.05 17.94 -19.22
CA GLU A 338 24.91 17.48 -20.05
C GLU A 338 25.00 18.00 -21.52
N ARG A 339 25.60 19.17 -21.78
CA ARG A 339 25.75 19.69 -23.14
C ARG A 339 26.59 18.79 -24.06
N HIS A 340 27.42 17.91 -23.51
CA HIS A 340 28.13 16.92 -24.29
C HIS A 340 27.20 15.90 -24.96
N LEU A 341 25.94 15.87 -24.57
CA LEU A 341 24.91 14.99 -25.10
C LEU A 341 23.93 15.69 -26.05
N ASP A 342 24.00 17.03 -26.17
CA ASP A 342 23.00 17.84 -26.92
C ASP A 342 22.79 17.38 -28.37
N ASP A 343 23.81 16.75 -28.97
CA ASP A 343 23.78 16.24 -30.35
C ASP A 343 22.96 14.95 -30.53
N VAL A 344 22.67 14.20 -29.45
CA VAL A 344 22.08 12.85 -29.54
C VAL A 344 20.91 12.60 -28.57
N ILE A 345 20.85 13.34 -27.45
CA ILE A 345 20.03 12.97 -26.31
C ILE A 345 18.53 13.06 -26.57
N ASP A 346 18.09 14.07 -27.32
CA ASP A 346 16.66 14.27 -27.60
C ASP A 346 16.10 13.10 -28.42
N GLU A 347 16.82 12.67 -29.44
CA GLU A 347 16.45 11.51 -30.28
C GLU A 347 16.46 10.21 -29.45
N MET A 348 17.46 10.04 -28.58
CA MET A 348 17.54 8.87 -27.70
C MET A 348 16.39 8.82 -26.68
N MET A 349 16.01 9.96 -26.11
CA MET A 349 14.86 10.03 -25.19
C MET A 349 13.55 9.75 -25.92
N GLU A 350 13.33 10.32 -27.10
CA GLU A 350 12.14 10.06 -27.91
C GLU A 350 12.04 8.57 -28.27
N ARG A 351 13.17 7.95 -28.67
CA ARG A 351 13.24 6.52 -28.95
C ARG A 351 12.93 5.69 -27.70
N ALA A 352 13.53 6.02 -26.56
CA ALA A 352 13.31 5.32 -25.28
C ALA A 352 11.84 5.36 -24.86
N VAL A 353 11.15 6.48 -25.08
CA VAL A 353 9.72 6.62 -24.77
C VAL A 353 8.85 5.88 -25.80
N SER A 354 9.13 6.03 -27.09
CA SER A 354 8.30 5.45 -28.17
C SER A 354 8.41 3.92 -28.28
N THR A 355 9.54 3.35 -27.86
CA THR A 355 9.79 1.89 -27.92
C THR A 355 9.60 1.16 -26.59
N ALA A 356 9.16 1.88 -25.55
CA ALA A 356 8.95 1.27 -24.24
C ALA A 356 7.84 0.19 -24.30
N GLU A 357 8.10 -0.93 -23.63
CA GLU A 357 7.11 -1.96 -23.43
C GLU A 357 6.16 -1.56 -22.29
N THR A 358 4.86 -1.74 -22.47
CA THR A 358 3.86 -1.49 -21.42
C THR A 358 3.26 -2.82 -20.97
N ILE A 359 3.33 -3.11 -19.67
CA ILE A 359 2.82 -4.31 -19.04
C ILE A 359 1.69 -3.92 -18.08
N GLU A 360 0.50 -4.46 -18.28
CA GLU A 360 -0.58 -4.33 -17.30
C GLU A 360 -0.36 -5.36 -16.19
N VAL A 361 -0.27 -4.88 -14.95
CA VAL A 361 0.02 -5.67 -13.75
C VAL A 361 -1.17 -5.58 -12.81
N CYS A 362 -1.68 -6.75 -12.38
CA CYS A 362 -2.82 -6.89 -11.46
C CYS A 362 -2.45 -7.71 -10.24
#